data_e36e5f08f8cdd9ca902f78c3f19e7c58
#
_entry.id   e36e5f08f8cdd9ca902f78c3f19e7c58
#
_cell.length_a   1.000
_cell.length_b   1.000
_cell.length_c   1.000
_cell.angle_alpha   90.00
_cell.angle_beta   90.00
_cell.angle_gamma   90.00
#
_symmetry.space_group_name_H-M   'P 1'
#
loop_
_entity.id
_entity.type
_entity.pdbx_description
1 polymer ?
#
loop_
_entity_poly.entity_id
_entity_poly.type
_entity_poly.pdbx_seq_one_letter_code
_entity_poly.pdbx_strand_id
1 'polypeptide(L)' 'MLRENEKELRELAMLRYQADRYQAAGNGAMSQQLNAEIRRLLATIEEMSDAEKN' A
#
# COMPACT_ATOMS: atom_id res chain seq x y z
N MET A 1 -15.18 13.55 -3.35
CA MET A 1 -14.84 12.98 -2.09
C MET A 1 -14.14 11.66 -2.22
N LEU A 2 -13.13 11.46 -1.47
CA LEU A 2 -12.27 10.30 -1.65
C LEU A 2 -12.49 9.24 -0.60
N ARG A 3 -13.72 9.12 -0.14
CA ARG A 3 -14.01 8.15 0.89
C ARG A 3 -13.74 6.74 0.47
N GLU A 4 -13.95 6.47 -0.83
CA GLU A 4 -13.72 5.13 -1.33
C GLU A 4 -12.26 4.75 -1.26
N ASN A 5 -11.38 5.74 -1.31
CA ASN A 5 -9.95 5.49 -1.26
C ASN A 5 -9.38 5.51 0.15
N GLU A 6 -10.13 6.02 1.09
CA GLU A 6 -9.60 6.17 2.44
C GLU A 6 -9.16 4.85 3.05
N LYS A 7 -9.97 3.83 2.82
CA LYS A 7 -9.64 2.52 3.37
C LYS A 7 -8.34 2.00 2.79
N GLU A 8 -8.20 2.14 1.47
CA GLU A 8 -6.99 1.67 0.80
C GLU A 8 -5.78 2.49 1.23
N LEU A 9 -5.96 3.78 1.42
CA LEU A 9 -4.86 4.62 1.87
C LEU A 9 -4.40 4.26 3.26
N ARG A 10 -5.34 3.91 4.13
CA ARG A 10 -4.98 3.46 5.46
C ARG A 10 -4.24 2.14 5.42
N GLU A 11 -4.72 1.23 4.59
CA GLU A 11 -4.05 -0.04 4.42
C GLU A 11 -2.64 0.17 3.91
N LEU A 12 -2.48 1.07 2.96
CA LEU A 12 -1.16 1.36 2.42
C LEU A 12 -0.23 1.84 3.51
N ALA A 13 -0.69 2.76 4.33
CA ALA A 13 0.13 3.29 5.41
C ALA A 13 0.52 2.18 6.39
N MET A 14 -0.40 1.28 6.68
CA MET A 14 -0.11 0.17 7.57
C MET A 14 0.92 -0.77 6.98
N LEU A 15 0.75 -1.07 5.70
CA LEU A 15 1.68 -1.97 5.05
C LEU A 15 3.08 -1.38 5.01
N ARG A 16 3.18 -0.08 4.74
CA ARG A 16 4.48 0.57 4.71
C ARG A 16 5.12 0.57 6.08
N TYR A 17 4.35 0.81 7.10
CA TYR A 17 4.86 0.77 8.45
C TYR A 17 5.40 -0.62 8.79
N GLN A 18 4.64 -1.65 8.45
CA GLN A 18 5.07 -3.01 8.73
C GLN A 18 6.31 -3.37 7.94
N ALA A 19 6.36 -2.97 6.67
CA ALA A 19 7.53 -3.26 5.84
C ALA A 19 8.78 -2.60 6.45
N ASP A 20 8.65 -1.37 6.92
CA ASP A 20 9.77 -0.69 7.55
C ASP A 20 10.23 -1.43 8.79
N ARG A 21 9.30 -1.92 9.59
CA ARG A 21 9.65 -2.61 10.81
C ARG A 21 10.36 -3.91 10.50
N TYR A 22 9.89 -4.65 9.51
CA TYR A 22 10.56 -5.89 9.14
C TYR A 22 11.95 -5.63 8.61
N GLN A 23 12.09 -4.58 7.83
CA GLN A 23 13.40 -4.25 7.29
C GLN A 23 14.36 -3.87 8.41
N ALA A 24 13.90 -3.10 9.38
CA ALA A 24 14.73 -2.70 10.50
C ALA A 24 15.13 -3.91 11.35
N ALA A 25 14.27 -4.92 11.38
CA ALA A 25 14.55 -6.14 12.12
C ALA A 25 15.42 -7.12 11.35
N GLY A 26 15.77 -6.78 10.12
CA GLY A 26 16.60 -7.68 9.31
C GLY A 26 15.82 -8.76 8.61
N ASN A 27 14.50 -8.63 8.54
CA ASN A 27 13.66 -9.63 7.89
C ASN A 27 13.33 -9.16 6.48
N GLY A 28 14.31 -9.31 5.58
CA GLY A 28 14.13 -8.84 4.21
C GLY A 28 13.07 -9.58 3.44
N ALA A 29 12.88 -10.87 3.72
CA ALA A 29 11.88 -11.65 3.00
C ALA A 29 10.49 -11.12 3.26
N MET A 30 10.15 -10.84 4.51
CA MET A 30 8.85 -10.30 4.83
C MET A 30 8.69 -8.89 4.30
N SER A 31 9.75 -8.11 4.36
CA SER A 31 9.72 -6.76 3.82
C SER A 31 9.42 -6.79 2.32
N GLN A 32 10.02 -7.71 1.60
CA GLN A 32 9.77 -7.82 0.16
C GLN A 32 8.33 -8.22 -0.13
N GLN A 33 7.79 -9.13 0.66
CA GLN A 33 6.40 -9.51 0.49
C GLN A 33 5.48 -8.33 0.68
N LEU A 34 5.72 -7.58 1.72
CA LEU A 34 4.89 -6.42 2.00
C LEU A 34 5.04 -5.36 0.92
N ASN A 35 6.25 -5.17 0.42
CA ASN A 35 6.45 -4.23 -0.67
C ASN A 35 5.71 -4.63 -1.93
N ALA A 36 5.60 -5.91 -2.19
CA ALA A 36 4.82 -6.38 -3.34
C ALA A 36 3.34 -6.05 -3.15
N GLU A 37 2.85 -6.24 -1.94
CA GLU A 37 1.47 -5.90 -1.65
C GLU A 37 1.23 -4.40 -1.76
N ILE A 38 2.19 -3.62 -1.31
CA ILE A 38 2.10 -2.17 -1.43
C ILE A 38 1.96 -1.77 -2.89
N ARG A 39 2.76 -2.37 -3.76
CA ARG A 39 2.68 -2.05 -5.18
C ARG A 39 1.34 -2.41 -5.78
N ARG A 40 0.79 -3.54 -5.38
CA ARG A 40 -0.54 -3.92 -5.84
C ARG A 40 -1.59 -2.94 -5.40
N LEU A 41 -1.51 -2.54 -4.15
CA LEU A 41 -2.48 -1.60 -3.61
C LEU A 41 -2.35 -0.25 -4.30
N LEU A 42 -1.13 0.18 -4.56
CA LEU A 42 -0.92 1.42 -5.28
C LEU A 42 -1.55 1.37 -6.67
N ALA A 43 -1.39 0.26 -7.35
CA ALA A 43 -1.99 0.11 -8.68
C ALA A 43 -3.50 0.20 -8.59
N THR A 44 -4.08 -0.41 -7.56
CA THR A 44 -5.51 -0.35 -7.38
C THR A 44 -5.97 1.07 -7.13
N ILE A 45 -5.25 1.80 -6.30
CA ILE A 45 -5.59 3.17 -5.98
C ILE A 45 -5.50 4.04 -7.23
N GLU A 46 -4.49 3.81 -8.05
CA GLU A 46 -4.34 4.57 -9.28
C GLU A 46 -5.48 4.31 -10.23
N GLU A 47 -5.93 3.08 -10.31
CA GLU A 47 -7.06 2.76 -11.17
C GLU A 47 -8.32 3.46 -10.69
N MET A 48 -8.51 3.52 -9.40
CA MET A 48 -9.66 4.21 -8.85
C MET A 48 -9.58 5.70 -9.16
N SER A 49 -8.41 6.27 -9.06
CA SER A 49 -8.24 7.69 -9.36
C SER A 49 -8.53 7.98 -10.82
N ASP A 50 -8.07 7.10 -11.71
CA ASP A 50 -8.33 7.29 -13.13
C ASP A 50 -9.82 7.25 -13.42
N ALA A 51 -10.52 6.33 -12.80
CA ALA A 51 -11.96 6.23 -13.00
C ALA A 51 -12.65 7.50 -12.53
N GLU A 52 -12.15 8.09 -11.46
CA GLU A 52 -12.76 9.30 -10.95
C GLU A 52 -12.51 10.50 -11.84
N LYS A 53 -11.36 10.52 -12.46
CA LYS A 53 -11.01 11.66 -13.31
C LYS A 53 -11.90 11.78 -14.52
N ASN A 54 -12.40 10.68 -14.99
CA ASN A 54 -13.29 10.69 -16.13
C ASN A 54 -14.71 10.93 -15.72
#